data_dd8859474ac00d0689de3c3251a9ea91
#
_entry.id   dd8859474ac00d0689de3c3251a9ea91
#
_cell.length_a   1.000
_cell.length_b   1.000
_cell.length_c   1.000
_cell.angle_alpha   90.00
_cell.angle_beta   90.00
_cell.angle_gamma   90.00
#
_symmetry.space_group_name_H-M   'P 1'
#
loop_
_entity.id
_entity.type
_entity.pdbx_description
1 polymer ?
#
loop_
_entity_poly.entity_id
_entity_poly.type
_entity_poly.pdbx_seq_one_letter_code
_entity_poly.pdbx_strand_id
1 'polypeptide(L)'
;MDPVIAKIRKDLKESADPKTRQTFHRFFKEEVKFYGVKTGPVVKIARKHWDEIRSRDKKEIFSLCEELYTSGFCEEAFVVSTWAALLSRRFEPSDIHMLRHFIESYITNWAACDGFCNHAVGDFIEKYPDCVKELKKWTRSKNRWMRRAAAV
;
A
#
# COMPACT_ATOMS: atom_id res chain seq x y z
N MET A 1 19.48 2.18 3.34
CA MET A 1 18.41 1.53 2.53
C MET A 1 18.54 0.01 2.69
N ASP A 2 17.44 -0.64 3.02
CA ASP A 2 17.42 -2.10 3.10
C ASP A 2 17.65 -2.71 1.71
N PRO A 3 18.46 -3.78 1.60
CA PRO A 3 18.72 -4.42 0.31
C PRO A 3 17.46 -4.86 -0.45
N VAL A 4 16.39 -5.26 0.25
CA VAL A 4 15.15 -5.67 -0.41
C VAL A 4 14.48 -4.50 -1.14
N ILE A 5 14.54 -3.30 -0.58
CA ILE A 5 14.00 -2.09 -1.22
C ILE A 5 14.77 -1.78 -2.52
N ALA A 6 16.09 -1.86 -2.47
CA ALA A 6 16.92 -1.66 -3.67
C ALA A 6 16.60 -2.67 -4.78
N LYS A 7 16.37 -3.93 -4.42
CA LYS A 7 15.97 -4.98 -5.37
C LYS A 7 14.61 -4.71 -6.00
N ILE A 8 13.63 -4.33 -5.19
CA ILE A 8 12.28 -3.98 -5.68
C ILE A 8 12.35 -2.82 -6.67
N ARG A 9 13.06 -1.75 -6.32
CA ARG A 9 13.22 -0.58 -7.18
C ARG A 9 13.93 -0.92 -8.49
N LYS A 10 14.92 -1.81 -8.44
CA LYS A 10 15.58 -2.34 -9.63
C LYS A 10 14.59 -3.11 -10.51
N ASP A 11 13.87 -4.06 -9.94
CA ASP A 11 12.90 -4.88 -10.68
C ASP A 11 11.79 -4.02 -11.31
N LEU A 12 11.31 -3.00 -10.59
CA LEU A 12 10.32 -2.06 -11.13
C LEU A 12 10.87 -1.25 -12.31
N LYS A 13 12.09 -0.74 -12.20
CA LYS A 13 12.76 0.00 -13.30
C LYS A 13 12.96 -0.87 -14.53
N GLU A 14 13.38 -2.10 -14.35
CA GLU A 14 13.60 -3.06 -15.44
C GLU A 14 12.29 -3.48 -16.12
N SER A 15 11.17 -3.44 -15.41
CA SER A 15 9.84 -3.76 -15.92
C SER A 15 9.08 -2.56 -16.48
N ALA A 16 9.64 -1.36 -16.39
CA ALA A 16 9.00 -0.13 -16.81
C ALA A 16 8.77 -0.05 -18.33
N ASP A 17 7.60 0.45 -18.74
CA ASP A 17 7.22 0.67 -20.12
C ASP A 17 6.70 2.10 -20.32
N PRO A 18 7.30 2.89 -21.24
CA PRO A 18 6.88 4.27 -21.48
C PRO A 18 5.40 4.43 -21.88
N LYS A 19 4.87 3.51 -22.66
CA LYS A 19 3.45 3.54 -23.08
C LYS A 19 2.53 3.32 -21.89
N THR A 20 2.84 2.35 -21.04
CA THR A 20 2.10 2.07 -19.82
C THR A 20 2.13 3.28 -18.90
N ARG A 21 3.28 3.93 -18.76
CA ARG A 21 3.43 5.14 -17.95
C ARG A 21 2.53 6.28 -18.45
N GLN A 22 2.51 6.54 -19.74
CA GLN A 22 1.63 7.56 -20.34
C GLN A 22 0.15 7.23 -20.15
N THR A 23 -0.22 5.97 -20.35
CA THR A 23 -1.59 5.51 -20.17
C THR A 23 -2.07 5.71 -18.74
N PHE A 24 -1.24 5.39 -17.76
CA PHE A 24 -1.61 5.53 -16.35
C PHE A 24 -1.88 6.97 -15.96
N HIS A 25 -1.11 7.94 -16.44
CA HIS A 25 -1.33 9.36 -16.14
C HIS A 25 -2.74 9.85 -16.52
N ARG A 26 -3.37 9.26 -17.50
CA ARG A 26 -4.72 9.63 -17.95
C ARG A 26 -5.83 9.28 -16.96
N PHE A 27 -5.59 8.33 -16.06
CA PHE A 27 -6.57 7.86 -15.07
C PHE A 27 -6.57 8.66 -13.77
N PHE A 28 -5.66 9.61 -13.62
CA PHE A 28 -5.49 10.36 -12.38
C PHE A 28 -5.64 11.85 -12.61
N LYS A 29 -6.43 12.48 -11.73
CA LYS A 29 -6.48 13.96 -11.64
C LYS A 29 -5.32 14.50 -10.80
N GLU A 30 -4.87 13.69 -9.83
CA GLU A 30 -3.75 13.99 -8.97
C GLU A 30 -2.43 13.82 -9.71
N GLU A 31 -1.41 14.56 -9.31
CA GLU A 31 -0.05 14.36 -9.77
C GLU A 31 0.50 13.08 -9.13
N VAL A 32 0.73 12.04 -9.93
CA VAL A 32 1.21 10.73 -9.46
C VAL A 32 2.46 10.33 -10.22
N LYS A 33 3.46 9.85 -9.47
CA LYS A 33 4.68 9.28 -10.05
C LYS A 33 4.47 7.82 -10.44
N PHE A 34 4.92 7.45 -11.62
CA PHE A 34 4.90 6.08 -12.11
C PHE A 34 6.24 5.66 -12.70
N TYR A 35 6.61 4.41 -12.47
CA TYR A 35 7.61 3.71 -13.29
C TYR A 35 7.02 3.37 -14.67
N GLY A 36 5.77 2.99 -14.69
CA GLY A 36 5.08 2.47 -15.86
C GLY A 36 5.05 0.95 -15.89
N VAL A 37 4.70 0.32 -14.76
CA VAL A 37 4.59 -1.13 -14.62
C VAL A 37 3.14 -1.50 -14.36
N LYS A 38 2.62 -2.45 -15.12
CA LYS A 38 1.25 -2.95 -14.94
C LYS A 38 1.09 -3.63 -13.58
N THR A 39 -0.14 -3.65 -13.07
CA THR A 39 -0.44 -4.19 -11.73
C THR A 39 -0.02 -5.64 -11.55
N GLY A 40 -0.26 -6.52 -12.54
CA GLY A 40 0.14 -7.92 -12.46
C GLY A 40 1.63 -8.12 -12.19
N PRO A 41 2.52 -7.55 -13.02
CA PRO A 41 3.96 -7.56 -12.76
C PRO A 41 4.36 -6.96 -11.40
N VAL A 42 3.72 -5.88 -10.96
CA VAL A 42 4.00 -5.29 -9.62
C VAL A 42 3.70 -6.29 -8.51
N VAL A 43 2.55 -6.97 -8.59
CA VAL A 43 2.18 -8.01 -7.61
C VAL A 43 3.19 -9.15 -7.60
N LYS A 44 3.66 -9.59 -8.77
CA LYS A 44 4.70 -10.63 -8.88
C LYS A 44 6.00 -10.21 -8.20
N ILE A 45 6.45 -8.98 -8.43
CA ILE A 45 7.64 -8.41 -7.79
C ILE A 45 7.45 -8.38 -6.26
N ALA A 46 6.30 -7.90 -5.80
CA ALA A 46 5.99 -7.84 -4.37
C ALA A 46 6.04 -9.23 -3.72
N ARG A 47 5.43 -10.24 -4.35
CA ARG A 47 5.42 -11.62 -3.85
C ARG A 47 6.80 -12.26 -3.87
N LYS A 48 7.59 -12.04 -4.92
CA LYS A 48 8.97 -12.52 -5.01
C LYS A 48 9.80 -12.06 -3.81
N HIS A 49 9.73 -10.79 -3.47
CA HIS A 49 10.52 -10.22 -2.38
C HIS A 49 9.87 -10.42 -1.00
N TRP A 50 8.59 -10.79 -0.94
CA TRP A 50 7.95 -11.17 0.31
C TRP A 50 8.65 -12.35 0.98
N ASP A 51 9.11 -13.32 0.21
CA ASP A 51 9.83 -14.48 0.75
C ASP A 51 11.11 -14.11 1.50
N GLU A 52 11.73 -12.97 1.15
CA GLU A 52 12.94 -12.47 1.82
C GLU A 52 12.64 -11.81 3.18
N ILE A 53 11.40 -11.36 3.41
CA ILE A 53 11.05 -10.54 4.59
C ILE A 53 9.97 -11.15 5.47
N ARG A 54 9.23 -12.14 5.00
CA ARG A 54 8.05 -12.69 5.71
C ARG A 54 8.34 -13.20 7.12
N SER A 55 9.59 -13.59 7.40
CA SER A 55 10.02 -14.06 8.71
C SER A 55 10.52 -12.95 9.64
N ARG A 56 10.64 -11.72 9.14
CA ARG A 56 11.08 -10.58 9.95
C ARG A 56 9.99 -10.17 10.95
N ASP A 57 10.38 -9.39 11.95
CA ASP A 57 9.43 -8.79 12.87
C ASP A 57 8.44 -7.89 12.08
N LYS A 58 7.17 -7.90 12.51
CA LYS A 58 6.10 -7.10 11.93
C LYS A 58 6.45 -5.61 11.87
N LYS A 59 7.10 -5.09 12.92
CA LYS A 59 7.56 -3.69 12.96
C LYS A 59 8.61 -3.38 11.88
N GLU A 60 9.51 -4.32 11.61
CA GLU A 60 10.49 -4.16 10.53
C GLU A 60 9.81 -4.13 9.17
N ILE A 61 8.82 -5.00 8.96
CA ILE A 61 8.05 -5.02 7.71
C ILE A 61 7.28 -3.70 7.54
N PHE A 62 6.67 -3.17 8.59
CA PHE A 62 6.03 -1.85 8.53
C PHE A 62 7.02 -0.73 8.18
N SER A 63 8.22 -0.77 8.71
CA SER A 63 9.27 0.20 8.35
C SER A 63 9.66 0.12 6.88
N LEU A 64 9.75 -1.07 6.32
CA LEU A 64 9.98 -1.27 4.88
C LEU A 64 8.83 -0.72 4.03
N CYS A 65 7.59 -0.95 4.46
CA CYS A 65 6.41 -0.38 3.81
C CYS A 65 6.45 1.15 3.81
N GLU A 66 6.82 1.74 4.92
CA GLU A 66 6.96 3.18 5.05
C GLU A 66 8.05 3.75 4.13
N GLU A 67 9.19 3.06 4.03
CA GLU A 67 10.25 3.45 3.10
C GLU A 67 9.79 3.41 1.63
N LEU A 68 9.00 2.41 1.25
CA LEU A 68 8.39 2.36 -0.09
C LEU A 68 7.42 3.51 -0.33
N TYR A 69 6.55 3.80 0.63
CA TYR A 69 5.60 4.92 0.52
C TYR A 69 6.28 6.28 0.35
N THR A 70 7.40 6.51 1.02
CA THR A 70 8.11 7.81 0.96
C THR A 70 8.63 8.16 -0.43
N SER A 71 8.77 7.19 -1.32
CA SER A 71 9.20 7.44 -2.70
C SER A 71 8.18 8.22 -3.53
N GLY A 72 6.90 8.11 -3.20
CA GLY A 72 5.79 8.69 -3.94
C GLY A 72 5.42 7.94 -5.23
N PHE A 73 6.10 6.86 -5.58
CA PHE A 73 5.75 6.04 -6.75
C PHE A 73 4.52 5.16 -6.47
N CYS A 74 3.56 5.19 -7.38
CA CYS A 74 2.31 4.43 -7.25
C CYS A 74 2.56 2.91 -7.18
N GLU A 75 3.47 2.40 -7.98
CA GLU A 75 3.82 0.98 -7.97
C GLU A 75 4.44 0.56 -6.64
N GLU A 76 5.23 1.41 -5.99
CA GLU A 76 5.76 1.10 -4.65
C GLU A 76 4.62 1.06 -3.61
N ALA A 77 3.61 1.92 -3.74
CA ALA A 77 2.40 1.83 -2.92
C ALA A 77 1.63 0.52 -3.15
N PHE A 78 1.61 0.01 -4.38
CA PHE A 78 1.00 -1.30 -4.69
C PHE A 78 1.78 -2.47 -4.09
N VAL A 79 3.11 -2.38 -4.03
CA VAL A 79 3.94 -3.35 -3.30
C VAL A 79 3.53 -3.37 -1.82
N VAL A 80 3.36 -2.19 -1.20
CA VAL A 80 2.90 -2.09 0.18
C VAL A 80 1.52 -2.74 0.35
N SER A 81 0.58 -2.48 -0.55
CA SER A 81 -0.76 -3.07 -0.50
C SER A 81 -0.70 -4.60 -0.53
N THR A 82 0.16 -5.17 -1.37
CA THR A 82 0.37 -6.62 -1.46
C THR A 82 0.98 -7.16 -0.17
N TRP A 83 2.02 -6.53 0.34
CA TRP A 83 2.68 -6.97 1.58
C TRP A 83 1.77 -6.85 2.80
N ALA A 84 1.01 -5.75 2.91
CA ALA A 84 0.07 -5.57 4.00
C ALA A 84 -1.04 -6.63 3.99
N ALA A 85 -1.54 -7.00 2.81
CA ALA A 85 -2.49 -8.09 2.67
C ALA A 85 -1.90 -9.43 3.11
N LEU A 86 -0.66 -9.74 2.71
CA LEU A 86 0.04 -10.96 3.14
C LEU A 86 0.35 -10.97 4.63
N LEU A 87 0.59 -9.79 5.22
CA LEU A 87 0.87 -9.62 6.64
C LEU A 87 -0.39 -9.66 7.51
N SER A 88 -1.59 -9.54 6.93
CA SER A 88 -2.85 -9.37 7.65
C SER A 88 -3.14 -10.46 8.68
N ARG A 89 -2.67 -11.69 8.44
CA ARG A 89 -2.79 -12.80 9.39
C ARG A 89 -2.08 -12.54 10.73
N ARG A 90 -1.07 -11.67 10.72
CA ARG A 90 -0.29 -11.30 11.90
C ARG A 90 -0.79 -10.00 12.54
N PHE A 91 -1.85 -9.39 12.04
CA PHE A 91 -2.40 -8.17 12.61
C PHE A 91 -2.99 -8.42 14.00
N GLU A 92 -2.74 -7.46 14.87
CA GLU A 92 -3.32 -7.32 16.20
C GLU A 92 -4.25 -6.10 16.22
N PRO A 93 -5.18 -5.99 17.18
CA PRO A 93 -6.11 -4.85 17.24
C PRO A 93 -5.44 -3.48 17.20
N SER A 94 -4.27 -3.35 17.84
CA SER A 94 -3.49 -2.11 17.86
C SER A 94 -2.94 -1.69 16.49
N ASP A 95 -2.86 -2.61 15.53
CA ASP A 95 -2.35 -2.30 14.18
C ASP A 95 -3.26 -1.35 13.40
N ILE A 96 -4.49 -1.11 13.86
CA ILE A 96 -5.36 -0.07 13.28
C ILE A 96 -4.67 1.30 13.23
N HIS A 97 -3.84 1.59 14.22
CA HIS A 97 -3.09 2.85 14.27
C HIS A 97 -2.07 2.95 13.15
N MET A 98 -1.41 1.85 12.80
CA MET A 98 -0.47 1.81 11.68
C MET A 98 -1.18 1.92 10.33
N LEU A 99 -2.30 1.22 10.16
CA LEU A 99 -3.11 1.32 8.94
C LEU A 99 -3.59 2.76 8.73
N ARG A 100 -4.09 3.39 9.78
CA ARG A 100 -4.49 4.80 9.76
C ARG A 100 -3.31 5.72 9.40
N HIS A 101 -2.16 5.52 10.02
CA HIS A 101 -0.96 6.32 9.77
C HIS A 101 -0.56 6.27 8.29
N PHE A 102 -0.56 5.10 7.67
CA PHE A 102 -0.23 4.96 6.26
C PHE A 102 -1.22 5.71 5.35
N ILE A 103 -2.50 5.63 5.65
CA ILE A 103 -3.53 6.34 4.86
C ILE A 103 -3.37 7.85 5.01
N GLU A 104 -3.25 8.35 6.24
CA GLU A 104 -3.13 9.78 6.51
C GLU A 104 -1.86 10.40 5.95
N SER A 105 -0.74 9.68 6.01
CA SER A 105 0.57 10.22 5.69
C SER A 105 0.99 10.02 4.24
N TYR A 106 0.56 8.95 3.57
CA TYR A 106 1.14 8.54 2.30
C TYR A 106 0.16 8.33 1.16
N ILE A 107 -1.10 8.06 1.42
CA ILE A 107 -2.07 7.84 0.35
C ILE A 107 -2.54 9.16 -0.22
N THR A 108 -2.32 9.36 -1.53
CA THR A 108 -2.60 10.61 -2.26
C THR A 108 -3.40 10.40 -3.53
N ASN A 109 -3.86 9.19 -3.80
CA ASN A 109 -4.67 8.88 -4.98
C ASN A 109 -5.62 7.72 -4.73
N TRP A 110 -6.62 7.59 -5.58
CA TRP A 110 -7.68 6.60 -5.43
C TRP A 110 -7.18 5.16 -5.57
N ALA A 111 -6.24 4.91 -6.48
CA ALA A 111 -5.74 3.55 -6.73
C ALA A 111 -4.94 2.99 -5.55
N ALA A 112 -4.07 3.81 -4.96
CA ALA A 112 -3.34 3.43 -3.76
C ALA A 112 -4.28 3.24 -2.56
N CYS A 113 -5.30 4.09 -2.43
CA CYS A 113 -6.32 3.99 -1.38
C CYS A 113 -7.12 2.69 -1.50
N ASP A 114 -7.69 2.43 -2.66
CA ASP A 114 -8.54 1.27 -2.88
C ASP A 114 -7.74 -0.03 -2.77
N GLY A 115 -6.55 -0.08 -3.34
CA GLY A 115 -5.68 -1.26 -3.25
C GLY A 115 -5.30 -1.61 -1.82
N PHE A 116 -4.98 -0.63 -1.01
CA PHE A 116 -4.65 -0.83 0.40
C PHE A 116 -5.88 -1.21 1.23
N CYS A 117 -6.99 -0.51 1.04
CA CYS A 117 -8.18 -0.67 1.88
C CYS A 117 -8.99 -1.92 1.55
N ASN A 118 -9.08 -2.32 0.26
CA ASN A 118 -9.82 -3.52 -0.13
C ASN A 118 -9.24 -4.81 0.45
N HIS A 119 -7.95 -4.81 0.76
CA HIS A 119 -7.28 -6.00 1.29
C HIS A 119 -6.82 -5.79 2.74
N ALA A 120 -5.85 -4.92 3.00
CA ALA A 120 -5.27 -4.79 4.32
C ALA A 120 -6.28 -4.31 5.37
N VAL A 121 -7.00 -3.24 5.10
CA VAL A 121 -8.01 -2.72 6.04
C VAL A 121 -9.22 -3.64 6.10
N GLY A 122 -9.68 -4.15 4.95
CA GLY A 122 -10.79 -5.10 4.88
C GLY A 122 -10.50 -6.37 5.68
N ASP A 123 -9.36 -6.99 5.46
CA ASP A 123 -8.93 -8.21 6.19
C ASP A 123 -8.81 -7.93 7.69
N PHE A 124 -8.32 -6.73 8.06
CA PHE A 124 -8.23 -6.32 9.46
C PHE A 124 -9.62 -6.24 10.11
N ILE A 125 -10.60 -5.63 9.44
CA ILE A 125 -11.97 -5.50 9.98
C ILE A 125 -12.68 -6.85 10.04
N GLU A 126 -12.45 -7.74 9.08
CA GLU A 126 -12.97 -9.11 9.15
C GLU A 126 -12.45 -9.85 10.39
N LYS A 127 -11.17 -9.66 10.71
CA LYS A 127 -10.54 -10.27 11.88
C LYS A 127 -10.98 -9.60 13.19
N TYR A 128 -11.19 -8.29 13.18
CA TYR A 128 -11.55 -7.49 14.34
C TYR A 128 -12.79 -6.62 14.07
N PRO A 129 -13.99 -7.22 14.00
CA PRO A 129 -15.22 -6.49 13.61
C PRO A 129 -15.54 -5.29 14.50
N ASP A 130 -15.17 -5.33 15.77
CA ASP A 130 -15.40 -4.21 16.71
C ASP A 130 -14.64 -2.95 16.30
N CYS A 131 -13.56 -3.08 15.55
CA CYS A 131 -12.77 -1.95 15.06
C CYS A 131 -13.48 -1.15 13.94
N VAL A 132 -14.64 -1.61 13.47
CA VAL A 132 -15.48 -0.81 12.56
C VAL A 132 -15.85 0.56 13.15
N LYS A 133 -15.86 0.67 14.46
CA LYS A 133 -16.06 1.94 15.17
C LYS A 133 -15.02 3.00 14.81
N GLU A 134 -13.77 2.59 14.58
CA GLU A 134 -12.71 3.49 14.11
C GLU A 134 -12.99 3.97 12.68
N LEU A 135 -13.47 3.09 11.79
CA LEU A 135 -13.83 3.48 10.43
C LEU A 135 -14.93 4.53 10.41
N LYS A 136 -15.88 4.45 11.32
CA LYS A 136 -16.93 5.48 11.47
C LYS A 136 -16.34 6.85 11.79
N LYS A 137 -15.28 6.90 12.59
CA LYS A 137 -14.56 8.16 12.86
C LYS A 137 -13.87 8.68 11.59
N TRP A 138 -13.31 7.79 10.77
CA TRP A 138 -12.64 8.17 9.52
C TRP A 138 -13.59 8.84 8.53
N THR A 139 -14.87 8.52 8.55
CA THR A 139 -15.86 9.19 7.68
C THR A 139 -15.97 10.69 7.91
N ARG A 140 -15.52 11.16 9.08
CA ARG A 140 -15.55 12.58 9.47
C ARG A 140 -14.19 13.26 9.34
N SER A 141 -13.18 12.57 8.83
CA SER A 141 -11.84 13.11 8.64
C SER A 141 -11.85 14.26 7.63
N LYS A 142 -10.99 15.25 7.83
CA LYS A 142 -10.70 16.29 6.84
C LYS A 142 -9.93 15.74 5.63
N ASN A 143 -9.21 14.64 5.82
CA ASN A 143 -8.49 13.95 4.75
C ASN A 143 -9.46 13.13 3.90
N ARG A 144 -9.57 13.45 2.61
CA ARG A 144 -10.47 12.77 1.68
C ARG A 144 -10.17 11.27 1.53
N TRP A 145 -8.91 10.87 1.65
CA TRP A 145 -8.51 9.47 1.52
C TRP A 145 -8.89 8.65 2.75
N MET A 146 -8.90 9.26 3.93
CA MET A 146 -9.48 8.65 5.12
C MET A 146 -10.97 8.41 4.97
N ARG A 147 -11.72 9.38 4.43
CA ARG A 147 -13.16 9.20 4.16
C ARG A 147 -13.39 8.09 3.13
N ARG A 148 -12.58 8.07 2.05
CA ARG A 148 -12.66 7.01 1.04
C ARG A 148 -12.30 5.65 1.63
N ALA A 149 -11.27 5.55 2.44
CA ALA A 149 -10.88 4.33 3.13
C ALA A 149 -12.02 3.74 3.97
N ALA A 150 -12.77 4.58 4.66
CA ALA A 150 -13.92 4.14 5.44
C ALA A 150 -15.10 3.63 4.57
N ALA A 151 -15.19 4.07 3.32
CA ALA A 151 -16.27 3.72 2.40
C ALA A 151 -15.97 2.51 1.52
N VAL A 152 -14.71 2.26 1.25
CA VAL A 152 -14.25 1.15 0.40
C VAL A 152 -14.12 -0.13 1.23
#